data_d3fcf27c180583ccad05560f5bfedf7a
#
_entry.id   d3fcf27c180583ccad05560f5bfedf7a
#
_cell.length_a   1.000
_cell.length_b   1.000
_cell.length_c   1.000
_cell.angle_alpha   90.00
_cell.angle_beta   90.00
_cell.angle_gamma   90.00
#
_symmetry.space_group_name_H-M   'P 1'
#
loop_
_entity.id
_entity.type
_entity.pdbx_description
1 polymer ?
#
loop_
_entity_poly.entity_id
_entity_poly.type
_entity_poly.pdbx_seq_one_letter_code
_entity_poly.pdbx_strand_id
1 'polypeptide(L)'
;MTPSFVQVLASAELIEETPGEPRLLMVTVAGTDVLLGRLAGGQVIAFSATCPHQQTHLEGATFFDGRVRCPLHVYLYDPQTGENIVPARDADPANLWKLKPGYLPVYPVEERDGWIWIGAEPKPPPASYDPEKERPPAPGARRPAAQEAVPPSVDAPLDHPAKILRVAPGGSFTVRLPTTPRPGFVWRVETGGPLLAVVEERFEPGDLPRHLVKVAARGEGRSTLRCLYARPWDTKPVETRTYEVRIEL
;
A
#
# COMPACT_ATOMS: atom_id res chain seq x y z
N MET A 1 -4.59 -21.49 -27.44
CA MET A 1 -5.43 -20.45 -28.07
C MET A 1 -4.59 -19.17 -28.05
N THR A 2 -4.44 -18.51 -29.19
CA THR A 2 -3.72 -17.23 -29.25
C THR A 2 -4.55 -16.18 -28.51
N PRO A 3 -3.98 -15.39 -27.58
CA PRO A 3 -4.73 -14.37 -26.88
C PRO A 3 -5.29 -13.35 -27.90
N SER A 4 -6.55 -13.00 -27.72
CA SER A 4 -7.18 -11.92 -28.50
C SER A 4 -6.71 -10.58 -27.96
N PHE A 5 -6.18 -9.72 -28.83
CA PHE A 5 -5.74 -8.37 -28.47
C PHE A 5 -6.72 -7.32 -28.98
N VAL A 6 -6.97 -6.30 -28.20
CA VAL A 6 -7.81 -5.14 -28.51
C VAL A 6 -6.90 -3.93 -28.66
N GLN A 7 -7.01 -3.21 -29.77
CA GLN A 7 -6.36 -1.93 -29.97
C GLN A 7 -7.04 -0.86 -29.13
N VAL A 8 -6.30 -0.10 -28.33
CA VAL A 8 -6.89 0.82 -27.33
C VAL A 8 -6.56 2.28 -27.55
N LEU A 9 -5.28 2.64 -27.77
CA LEU A 9 -4.90 4.03 -27.99
C LEU A 9 -3.57 4.12 -28.79
N ALA A 10 -3.28 5.27 -29.34
CA ALA A 10 -1.98 5.52 -29.99
C ALA A 10 -0.87 5.58 -28.92
N SER A 11 0.30 4.99 -29.22
CA SER A 11 1.44 4.96 -28.30
C SER A 11 1.88 6.35 -27.83
N ALA A 12 1.74 7.35 -28.70
CA ALA A 12 2.10 8.74 -28.41
C ALA A 12 1.18 9.43 -27.40
N GLU A 13 0.00 8.87 -27.13
CA GLU A 13 -0.95 9.41 -26.15
C GLU A 13 -0.62 8.98 -24.71
N LEU A 14 0.16 7.91 -24.57
CA LEU A 14 0.59 7.40 -23.27
C LEU A 14 1.96 7.97 -22.90
N ILE A 15 1.95 9.15 -22.34
CA ILE A 15 3.17 9.86 -21.91
C ILE A 15 3.42 9.67 -20.43
N GLU A 16 4.69 9.75 -20.03
CA GLU A 16 5.10 9.86 -18.65
C GLU A 16 5.03 11.34 -18.23
N GLU A 17 4.18 11.69 -17.28
CA GLU A 17 4.05 13.09 -16.82
C GLU A 17 5.20 13.51 -15.92
N THR A 18 5.69 12.59 -15.09
CA THR A 18 6.77 12.82 -14.13
C THR A 18 7.66 11.59 -14.08
N PRO A 19 9.00 11.73 -14.10
CA PRO A 19 9.89 10.59 -13.99
C PRO A 19 9.56 9.72 -12.77
N GLY A 20 9.26 8.43 -13.00
CA GLY A 20 8.90 7.47 -11.97
C GLY A 20 7.41 7.42 -11.57
N GLU A 21 6.60 8.34 -12.08
CA GLU A 21 5.14 8.35 -11.86
C GLU A 21 4.40 8.32 -13.20
N PRO A 22 3.99 7.14 -13.68
CA PRO A 22 3.22 7.04 -14.91
C PRO A 22 1.86 7.70 -14.75
N ARG A 23 1.46 8.47 -15.75
CA ARG A 23 0.07 8.86 -15.89
C ARG A 23 -0.77 7.63 -16.17
N LEU A 24 -1.79 7.42 -15.36
CA LEU A 24 -2.75 6.33 -15.58
C LEU A 24 -3.90 6.80 -16.46
N LEU A 25 -4.13 6.08 -17.55
CA LEU A 25 -5.28 6.26 -18.43
C LEU A 25 -6.21 5.05 -18.30
N MET A 26 -7.51 5.30 -18.16
CA MET A 26 -8.51 4.25 -18.12
C MET A 26 -9.02 3.93 -19.51
N VAL A 27 -9.04 2.66 -19.85
CA VAL A 27 -9.61 2.13 -21.09
C VAL A 27 -10.50 0.93 -20.78
N THR A 28 -11.47 0.66 -21.66
CA THR A 28 -12.32 -0.53 -21.52
C THR A 28 -11.87 -1.60 -22.50
N VAL A 29 -11.52 -2.78 -22.00
CA VAL A 29 -11.08 -3.94 -22.77
C VAL A 29 -12.04 -5.10 -22.53
N ALA A 30 -12.69 -5.59 -23.56
CA ALA A 30 -13.68 -6.68 -23.47
C ALA A 30 -14.74 -6.48 -22.36
N GLY A 31 -15.15 -5.23 -22.12
CA GLY A 31 -16.14 -4.86 -21.07
C GLY A 31 -15.57 -4.70 -19.66
N THR A 32 -14.24 -4.77 -19.50
CA THR A 32 -13.56 -4.58 -18.22
C THR A 32 -12.73 -3.28 -18.26
N ASP A 33 -12.79 -2.50 -17.19
CA ASP A 33 -12.00 -1.29 -17.05
C ASP A 33 -10.56 -1.63 -16.63
N VAL A 34 -9.62 -1.15 -17.42
CA VAL A 34 -8.19 -1.39 -17.32
C VAL A 34 -7.47 -0.05 -17.23
N LEU A 35 -6.53 0.08 -16.34
CA LEU A 35 -5.63 1.21 -16.24
C LEU A 35 -4.33 0.92 -16.98
N LEU A 36 -3.94 1.86 -17.81
CA LEU A 36 -2.70 1.87 -18.58
C LEU A 36 -1.74 2.90 -18.02
N GLY A 37 -0.46 2.57 -18.01
CA GLY A 37 0.60 3.51 -17.71
C GLY A 37 1.89 3.16 -18.43
N ARG A 38 2.78 4.15 -18.60
CA ARG A 38 4.14 3.94 -19.11
C ARG A 38 5.13 4.16 -17.98
N LEU A 39 5.85 3.12 -17.61
CA LEU A 39 6.90 3.19 -16.59
C LEU A 39 8.14 3.92 -17.10
N ALA A 40 8.94 4.41 -16.16
CA ALA A 40 10.29 4.87 -16.46
C ALA A 40 11.05 3.78 -17.22
N GLY A 41 11.65 4.14 -18.35
CA GLY A 41 12.26 3.18 -19.28
C GLY A 41 11.34 2.73 -20.42
N GLY A 42 10.13 3.27 -20.53
CA GLY A 42 9.27 3.14 -21.70
C GLY A 42 8.35 1.91 -21.69
N GLN A 43 8.46 1.03 -20.71
CA GLN A 43 7.59 -0.16 -20.61
C GLN A 43 6.14 0.23 -20.33
N VAL A 44 5.22 -0.29 -21.14
CA VAL A 44 3.78 -0.12 -20.93
C VAL A 44 3.26 -1.23 -20.00
N ILE A 45 2.45 -0.82 -19.05
CA ILE A 45 1.76 -1.69 -18.10
C ILE A 45 0.25 -1.55 -18.25
N ALA A 46 -0.47 -2.63 -18.01
CA ALA A 46 -1.93 -2.65 -18.00
C ALA A 46 -2.44 -3.54 -16.86
N PHE A 47 -3.31 -3.00 -16.03
CA PHE A 47 -3.87 -3.71 -14.89
C PHE A 47 -5.32 -3.32 -14.62
N SER A 48 -6.04 -4.17 -13.89
CA SER A 48 -7.44 -3.92 -13.54
C SER A 48 -7.62 -2.54 -12.86
N ALA A 49 -8.61 -1.79 -13.27
CA ALA A 49 -9.00 -0.54 -12.62
C ALA A 49 -9.59 -0.77 -11.21
N THR A 50 -9.74 -2.02 -10.78
CA THR A 50 -10.36 -2.39 -9.51
C THR A 50 -9.37 -3.10 -8.59
N CYS A 51 -9.22 -2.57 -7.38
CA CYS A 51 -8.39 -3.18 -6.34
C CYS A 51 -9.01 -4.51 -5.86
N PRO A 52 -8.27 -5.63 -5.87
CA PRO A 52 -8.80 -6.93 -5.47
C PRO A 52 -9.19 -6.99 -3.98
N HIS A 53 -8.65 -6.12 -3.14
CA HIS A 53 -8.92 -6.14 -1.70
C HIS A 53 -10.39 -5.84 -1.36
N GLN A 54 -10.92 -4.71 -1.80
CA GLN A 54 -12.30 -4.27 -1.50
C GLN A 54 -13.02 -3.68 -2.71
N GLN A 55 -12.61 -4.06 -3.91
CA GLN A 55 -13.23 -3.62 -5.16
C GLN A 55 -13.26 -2.09 -5.34
N THR A 56 -12.28 -1.40 -4.73
CA THR A 56 -12.12 0.06 -4.87
C THR A 56 -11.51 0.37 -6.22
N HIS A 57 -11.96 1.46 -6.85
CA HIS A 57 -11.34 1.98 -8.07
C HIS A 57 -9.90 2.44 -7.82
N LEU A 58 -9.00 2.08 -8.74
CA LEU A 58 -7.59 2.43 -8.73
C LEU A 58 -7.26 3.66 -9.60
N GLU A 59 -8.25 4.39 -10.09
CA GLU A 59 -8.04 5.62 -10.88
C GLU A 59 -7.19 6.66 -10.15
N GLY A 60 -7.31 6.72 -8.83
CA GLY A 60 -6.47 7.57 -7.98
C GLY A 60 -5.21 6.87 -7.42
N ALA A 61 -4.82 5.73 -7.99
CA ALA A 61 -3.62 5.03 -7.54
C ALA A 61 -2.36 5.87 -7.83
N THR A 62 -1.41 5.77 -6.93
CA THR A 62 -0.08 6.36 -7.06
C THR A 62 0.96 5.26 -7.25
N PHE A 63 2.17 5.64 -7.65
CA PHE A 63 3.27 4.71 -7.71
C PHE A 63 4.21 4.94 -6.53
N PHE A 64 4.67 3.86 -5.93
CA PHE A 64 5.68 3.88 -4.90
C PHE A 64 6.73 2.82 -5.22
N ASP A 65 7.95 3.25 -5.44
CA ASP A 65 9.06 2.35 -5.82
C ASP A 65 8.68 1.43 -7.01
N GLY A 66 8.07 2.01 -8.05
CA GLY A 66 7.63 1.30 -9.26
C GLY A 66 6.39 0.41 -9.08
N ARG A 67 5.73 0.44 -7.93
CA ARG A 67 4.56 -0.39 -7.59
C ARG A 67 3.29 0.42 -7.52
N VAL A 68 2.19 -0.17 -7.95
CA VAL A 68 0.85 0.43 -7.86
C VAL A 68 0.41 0.45 -6.40
N ARG A 69 0.10 1.64 -5.89
CA ARG A 69 -0.40 1.85 -4.55
C ARG A 69 -1.88 2.15 -4.57
N CYS A 70 -2.67 1.28 -3.94
CA CYS A 70 -4.10 1.50 -3.78
C CYS A 70 -4.38 2.74 -2.92
N PRO A 71 -5.25 3.69 -3.37
CA PRO A 71 -5.49 4.92 -2.64
C PRO A 71 -6.24 4.71 -1.31
N LEU A 72 -6.97 3.58 -1.18
CA LEU A 72 -7.83 3.37 -0.01
C LEU A 72 -7.08 2.74 1.17
N HIS A 73 -6.33 1.64 0.96
CA HIS A 73 -5.70 0.89 2.05
C HIS A 73 -4.19 0.71 1.87
N VAL A 74 -3.59 1.47 0.95
CA VAL A 74 -2.13 1.50 0.66
C VAL A 74 -1.51 0.15 0.30
N TYR A 75 -2.32 -0.81 -0.16
CA TYR A 75 -1.79 -2.04 -0.72
C TYR A 75 -0.87 -1.73 -1.90
N LEU A 76 0.27 -2.41 -1.95
CA LEU A 76 1.22 -2.30 -3.03
C LEU A 76 1.18 -3.55 -3.91
N TYR A 77 1.02 -3.33 -5.20
CA TYR A 77 1.01 -4.39 -6.20
C TYR A 77 2.10 -4.15 -7.23
N ASP A 78 2.75 -5.22 -7.61
CA ASP A 78 3.65 -5.19 -8.76
C ASP A 78 2.80 -5.04 -10.04
N PRO A 79 3.02 -3.98 -10.86
CA PRO A 79 2.19 -3.72 -12.03
C PRO A 79 2.45 -4.67 -13.20
N GLN A 80 3.45 -5.52 -13.15
CA GLN A 80 3.82 -6.46 -14.20
C GLN A 80 3.35 -7.88 -13.91
N THR A 81 3.39 -8.27 -12.62
CA THR A 81 3.03 -9.62 -12.16
C THR A 81 1.69 -9.65 -11.45
N GLY A 82 1.22 -8.51 -10.94
CA GLY A 82 0.03 -8.41 -10.11
C GLY A 82 0.25 -8.85 -8.65
N GLU A 83 1.47 -9.23 -8.29
CA GLU A 83 1.77 -9.71 -6.93
C GLU A 83 1.49 -8.63 -5.89
N ASN A 84 0.84 -9.03 -4.80
CA ASN A 84 0.68 -8.18 -3.63
C ASN A 84 1.98 -8.18 -2.83
N ILE A 85 2.59 -7.02 -2.70
CA ILE A 85 3.87 -6.86 -2.00
C ILE A 85 3.64 -6.38 -0.56
N VAL A 86 2.63 -5.52 -0.33
CA VAL A 86 2.35 -4.92 0.99
C VAL A 86 0.84 -4.74 1.16
N PRO A 87 0.32 -5.08 2.31
CA PRO A 87 0.97 -5.73 3.43
C PRO A 87 1.39 -7.15 3.09
N ALA A 88 2.60 -7.53 3.51
CA ALA A 88 3.05 -8.90 3.36
C ALA A 88 2.09 -9.84 4.10
N ARG A 89 1.79 -10.99 3.51
CA ARG A 89 0.87 -12.00 4.08
C ARG A 89 1.25 -12.41 5.51
N ASP A 90 2.54 -12.34 5.82
CA ASP A 90 3.13 -12.83 7.06
C ASP A 90 3.27 -11.73 8.14
N ALA A 91 2.83 -10.50 7.85
CA ALA A 91 3.03 -9.37 8.76
C ALA A 91 2.29 -9.52 10.10
N ASP A 92 1.11 -10.16 10.09
CA ASP A 92 0.36 -10.47 11.32
C ASP A 92 -0.55 -11.70 11.11
N PRO A 93 -0.12 -12.87 11.58
CA PRO A 93 -0.92 -14.10 11.48
C PRO A 93 -2.32 -13.99 12.11
N ALA A 94 -2.51 -13.11 13.10
CA ALA A 94 -3.80 -12.89 13.73
C ALA A 94 -4.78 -12.09 12.87
N ASN A 95 -4.28 -11.38 11.86
CA ASN A 95 -5.06 -10.52 10.98
C ASN A 95 -5.03 -10.95 9.50
N LEU A 96 -4.41 -12.07 9.15
CA LEU A 96 -4.34 -12.57 7.77
C LEU A 96 -5.70 -12.64 7.09
N TRP A 97 -6.77 -12.98 7.83
CA TRP A 97 -8.14 -13.02 7.31
C TRP A 97 -8.72 -11.63 6.96
N LYS A 98 -8.16 -10.56 7.54
CA LYS A 98 -8.54 -9.17 7.22
C LYS A 98 -7.79 -8.64 6.01
N LEU A 99 -6.63 -9.19 5.75
CA LEU A 99 -5.71 -8.68 4.74
C LEU A 99 -6.05 -9.16 3.33
N LYS A 100 -6.98 -10.05 3.08
CA LYS A 100 -7.38 -10.57 1.76
C LYS A 100 -6.67 -9.87 0.58
N PRO A 101 -5.36 -10.05 0.44
CA PRO A 101 -4.61 -9.20 -0.48
C PRO A 101 -4.97 -9.47 -1.94
N GLY A 102 -5.40 -10.65 -2.30
CA GLY A 102 -5.58 -11.02 -3.67
C GLY A 102 -4.32 -10.78 -4.50
N TYR A 103 -4.45 -10.85 -5.79
CA TYR A 103 -3.48 -10.33 -6.75
C TYR A 103 -4.19 -9.32 -7.65
N LEU A 104 -3.46 -8.32 -8.13
CA LEU A 104 -3.99 -7.37 -9.09
C LEU A 104 -3.99 -8.02 -10.47
N PRO A 105 -5.14 -8.20 -11.14
CA PRO A 105 -5.15 -8.72 -12.50
C PRO A 105 -4.35 -7.79 -13.43
N VAL A 106 -3.31 -8.33 -14.08
CA VAL A 106 -2.49 -7.62 -15.06
C VAL A 106 -2.72 -8.21 -16.45
N TYR A 107 -2.68 -7.36 -17.47
CA TYR A 107 -3.01 -7.74 -18.83
C TYR A 107 -1.76 -7.79 -19.71
N PRO A 108 -1.72 -8.72 -20.69
CA PRO A 108 -0.70 -8.67 -21.73
C PRO A 108 -0.80 -7.36 -22.50
N VAL A 109 0.34 -6.75 -22.80
CA VAL A 109 0.41 -5.52 -23.59
C VAL A 109 1.39 -5.74 -24.72
N GLU A 110 1.02 -5.28 -25.90
CA GLU A 110 1.89 -5.15 -27.09
C GLU A 110 1.85 -3.73 -27.58
N GLU A 111 3.01 -3.21 -27.94
CA GLU A 111 3.15 -1.94 -28.63
C GLU A 111 3.66 -2.23 -30.03
N ARG A 112 2.81 -1.99 -31.03
CA ARG A 112 3.12 -2.29 -32.44
C ARG A 112 2.43 -1.29 -33.36
N ASP A 113 3.11 -0.95 -34.44
CA ASP A 113 2.61 -0.04 -35.49
C ASP A 113 2.14 1.33 -34.94
N GLY A 114 2.77 1.81 -33.84
CA GLY A 114 2.41 3.07 -33.20
C GLY A 114 1.15 3.01 -32.33
N TRP A 115 0.65 1.81 -32.04
CA TRP A 115 -0.54 1.57 -31.21
C TRP A 115 -0.26 0.65 -30.04
N ILE A 116 -1.02 0.84 -28.98
CA ILE A 116 -1.05 -0.05 -27.81
C ILE A 116 -2.21 -1.02 -27.96
N TRP A 117 -1.90 -2.30 -27.76
CA TRP A 117 -2.81 -3.43 -27.81
C TRP A 117 -2.81 -4.14 -26.48
N ILE A 118 -4.00 -4.47 -25.97
CA ILE A 118 -4.16 -5.16 -24.68
C ILE A 118 -4.84 -6.50 -24.93
N GLY A 119 -4.34 -7.55 -24.28
CA GLY A 119 -4.99 -8.85 -24.28
C GLY A 119 -6.36 -8.77 -23.61
N ALA A 120 -7.36 -9.43 -24.22
CA ALA A 120 -8.74 -9.45 -23.71
C ALA A 120 -8.87 -10.13 -22.33
N GLU A 121 -7.94 -11.03 -22.02
CA GLU A 121 -7.88 -11.77 -20.77
C GLU A 121 -6.65 -11.38 -19.96
N PRO A 122 -6.74 -11.30 -18.62
CA PRO A 122 -5.59 -11.05 -17.78
C PRO A 122 -4.58 -12.20 -17.84
N LYS A 123 -3.33 -11.89 -17.49
CA LYS A 123 -2.32 -12.93 -17.28
C LYS A 123 -2.74 -13.87 -16.14
N PRO A 124 -2.22 -15.11 -16.12
CA PRO A 124 -2.39 -15.99 -14.96
C PRO A 124 -1.95 -15.30 -13.66
N PRO A 125 -2.56 -15.66 -12.52
CA PRO A 125 -2.13 -15.15 -11.23
C PRO A 125 -0.64 -15.42 -10.99
N PRO A 126 0.05 -14.56 -10.21
CA PRO A 126 1.45 -14.78 -9.88
C PRO A 126 1.64 -16.10 -9.13
N ALA A 127 2.80 -16.72 -9.30
CA ALA A 127 3.10 -18.03 -8.68
C ALA A 127 3.05 -17.99 -7.13
N SER A 128 3.22 -16.82 -6.53
CA SER A 128 3.08 -16.59 -5.09
C SER A 128 1.63 -16.57 -4.61
N TYR A 129 0.67 -16.44 -5.52
CA TYR A 129 -0.75 -16.43 -5.19
C TYR A 129 -1.25 -17.81 -4.81
N ASP A 130 -1.84 -17.94 -3.64
CA ASP A 130 -2.42 -19.17 -3.14
C ASP A 130 -3.85 -18.88 -2.62
N PRO A 131 -4.88 -19.28 -3.36
CA PRO A 131 -6.27 -19.00 -3.00
C PRO A 131 -6.68 -19.65 -1.68
N GLU A 132 -6.03 -20.73 -1.25
CA GLU A 132 -6.33 -21.38 0.03
C GLU A 132 -5.85 -20.53 1.22
N LYS A 133 -4.76 -19.80 1.06
CA LYS A 133 -4.26 -18.87 2.08
C LYS A 133 -5.12 -17.61 2.21
N GLU A 134 -5.96 -17.33 1.24
CA GLU A 134 -6.86 -16.18 1.24
C GLU A 134 -8.23 -16.48 1.83
N ARG A 135 -8.53 -17.72 2.12
CA ARG A 135 -9.76 -18.07 2.82
C ARG A 135 -9.71 -17.60 4.26
N PRO A 136 -10.76 -16.91 4.74
CA PRO A 136 -10.86 -16.65 6.16
C PRO A 136 -10.83 -17.98 6.92
N PRO A 137 -10.18 -18.05 8.08
CA PRO A 137 -10.21 -19.24 8.92
C PRO A 137 -11.65 -19.65 9.20
N ALA A 138 -11.91 -20.95 9.21
CA ALA A 138 -13.25 -21.48 9.47
C ALA A 138 -13.80 -20.90 10.80
N PRO A 139 -15.10 -20.59 10.88
CA PRO A 139 -15.73 -20.17 12.13
C PRO A 139 -15.40 -21.16 13.25
N GLY A 140 -14.78 -20.70 14.34
CA GLY A 140 -14.36 -21.54 15.45
C GLY A 140 -12.92 -22.07 15.38
N ALA A 141 -12.14 -21.77 14.35
CA ALA A 141 -10.71 -22.04 14.34
C ALA A 141 -10.05 -21.32 15.53
N ARG A 142 -9.40 -22.08 16.42
CA ARG A 142 -8.67 -21.52 17.56
C ARG A 142 -7.57 -20.60 17.01
N ARG A 143 -7.54 -19.36 17.53
CA ARG A 143 -6.36 -18.50 17.36
C ARG A 143 -5.13 -19.33 17.72
N PRO A 144 -4.08 -19.33 16.91
CA PRO A 144 -2.78 -19.83 17.35
C PRO A 144 -2.49 -19.23 18.72
N ALA A 145 -2.03 -20.04 19.65
CA ALA A 145 -1.66 -19.57 20.97
C ALA A 145 -0.70 -18.40 20.80
N ALA A 146 -1.01 -17.29 21.47
CA ALA A 146 -0.19 -16.09 21.40
C ALA A 146 1.26 -16.49 21.66
N GLN A 147 2.11 -16.27 20.66
CA GLN A 147 3.54 -16.28 20.87
C GLN A 147 3.85 -15.25 21.94
N GLU A 148 4.75 -15.61 22.82
CA GLU A 148 5.33 -14.90 23.97
C GLU A 148 4.82 -13.47 24.21
N ALA A 149 4.44 -13.19 25.45
CA ALA A 149 3.85 -11.94 25.89
C ALA A 149 4.56 -10.73 25.26
N VAL A 150 3.93 -10.14 24.25
CA VAL A 150 4.36 -8.87 23.68
C VAL A 150 4.28 -7.86 24.83
N PRO A 151 5.39 -7.17 25.17
CA PRO A 151 5.35 -6.15 26.21
C PRO A 151 4.23 -5.14 25.91
N PRO A 152 3.61 -4.55 26.94
CA PRO A 152 2.40 -3.77 26.79
C PRO A 152 2.57 -2.66 25.74
N SER A 153 1.63 -2.60 24.79
CA SER A 153 1.59 -1.52 23.82
C SER A 153 1.05 -0.25 24.47
N VAL A 154 1.69 0.86 24.21
CA VAL A 154 1.21 2.17 24.66
C VAL A 154 0.47 2.84 23.50
N ASP A 155 -0.82 3.07 23.67
CA ASP A 155 -1.59 3.89 22.73
C ASP A 155 -1.28 5.37 23.02
N ALA A 156 -0.61 6.04 22.07
CA ALA A 156 -0.33 7.45 22.16
C ALA A 156 -1.54 8.26 21.67
N PRO A 157 -2.17 9.08 22.52
CA PRO A 157 -3.21 9.99 22.06
C PRO A 157 -2.62 11.05 21.14
N LEU A 158 -3.24 11.24 19.99
CA LEU A 158 -2.76 12.02 18.84
C LEU A 158 -2.80 13.53 19.01
N ASP A 159 -3.50 14.03 20.00
CA ASP A 159 -3.90 15.42 20.05
C ASP A 159 -2.79 16.40 20.48
N HIS A 160 -1.60 15.89 20.81
CA HIS A 160 -0.48 16.73 21.19
C HIS A 160 0.86 16.26 20.61
N PRO A 161 1.39 16.93 19.57
CA PRO A 161 2.71 16.63 18.99
C PRO A 161 3.89 16.87 19.95
N ALA A 162 3.66 17.51 21.09
CA ALA A 162 4.71 17.85 22.07
C ALA A 162 4.91 16.83 23.20
N LYS A 163 4.25 15.67 23.16
CA LYS A 163 4.41 14.67 24.22
C LYS A 163 5.59 13.74 23.95
N ILE A 164 6.43 13.61 24.98
CA ILE A 164 7.46 12.59 25.05
C ILE A 164 6.75 11.25 25.27
N LEU A 165 6.92 10.35 24.32
CA LEU A 165 6.46 8.97 24.42
C LEU A 165 7.50 8.15 25.19
N ARG A 166 7.07 7.45 26.23
CA ARG A 166 7.93 6.51 26.97
C ARG A 166 7.50 5.10 26.65
N VAL A 167 8.45 4.29 26.22
CA VAL A 167 8.22 2.93 25.79
C VAL A 167 9.31 2.03 26.34
N ALA A 168 8.96 0.86 26.86
CA ALA A 168 9.96 -0.10 27.28
C ALA A 168 10.75 -0.67 26.09
N PRO A 169 12.02 -1.06 26.27
CA PRO A 169 12.77 -1.79 25.24
C PRO A 169 12.02 -3.06 24.82
N GLY A 170 11.89 -3.28 23.49
CA GLY A 170 11.08 -4.37 22.95
C GLY A 170 9.58 -4.11 22.93
N GLY A 171 9.10 -3.02 23.52
CA GLY A 171 7.71 -2.59 23.48
C GLY A 171 7.30 -1.99 22.14
N SER A 172 6.03 -1.69 21.99
CA SER A 172 5.49 -1.00 20.82
C SER A 172 4.44 0.02 21.21
N PHE A 173 4.21 0.99 20.34
CA PHE A 173 3.15 1.99 20.47
C PHE A 173 2.47 2.21 19.13
N THR A 174 1.24 2.70 19.15
CA THR A 174 0.48 2.99 17.94
C THR A 174 0.22 4.49 17.85
N VAL A 175 0.63 5.08 16.74
CA VAL A 175 0.30 6.47 16.40
C VAL A 175 -0.96 6.47 15.54
N ARG A 176 -1.93 7.31 15.91
CA ARG A 176 -3.17 7.50 15.16
C ARG A 176 -3.10 8.83 14.43
N LEU A 177 -3.09 8.81 13.13
CA LEU A 177 -2.99 9.99 12.28
C LEU A 177 -4.33 10.26 11.61
N PRO A 178 -4.92 11.46 11.77
CA PRO A 178 -6.18 11.77 11.10
C PRO A 178 -5.95 11.85 9.60
N THR A 179 -6.81 11.21 8.85
CA THR A 179 -6.84 11.36 7.40
C THR A 179 -7.94 12.33 7.04
N THR A 180 -7.55 13.56 6.76
CA THR A 180 -8.46 14.48 6.08
C THR A 180 -8.63 13.98 4.64
N PRO A 181 -9.85 13.83 4.11
CA PRO A 181 -10.04 13.40 2.73
C PRO A 181 -9.57 14.51 1.77
N ARG A 182 -8.28 14.54 1.50
CA ARG A 182 -7.66 15.36 0.45
C ARG A 182 -7.08 14.40 -0.59
N PRO A 183 -7.52 14.46 -1.83
CA PRO A 183 -7.02 13.56 -2.88
C PRO A 183 -5.49 13.61 -2.97
N GLY A 184 -4.87 12.42 -2.94
CA GLY A 184 -3.43 12.26 -3.08
C GLY A 184 -2.58 12.55 -1.85
N PHE A 185 -3.14 13.05 -0.74
CA PHE A 185 -2.38 13.26 0.49
C PHE A 185 -2.32 11.98 1.34
N VAL A 186 -1.14 11.68 1.83
CA VAL A 186 -0.87 10.51 2.66
C VAL A 186 0.06 10.88 3.82
N TRP A 187 -0.02 10.14 4.90
CA TRP A 187 0.97 10.21 5.96
C TRP A 187 2.17 9.32 5.60
N ARG A 188 3.35 9.91 5.62
CA ARG A 188 4.62 9.20 5.56
C ARG A 188 5.27 9.25 6.93
N VAL A 189 5.76 8.11 7.41
CA VAL A 189 6.37 8.00 8.73
C VAL A 189 7.87 7.78 8.59
N GLU A 190 8.64 8.60 9.28
CA GLU A 190 10.10 8.56 9.30
C GLU A 190 10.57 8.29 10.73
N THR A 191 11.40 7.28 10.91
CA THR A 191 12.06 6.98 12.19
C THR A 191 13.43 7.65 12.24
N GLY A 192 13.74 8.32 13.35
CA GLY A 192 15.01 9.04 13.53
C GLY A 192 16.22 8.12 13.82
N GLY A 193 16.18 6.86 13.41
CA GLY A 193 17.29 5.92 13.56
C GLY A 193 16.84 4.48 13.83
N PRO A 194 17.78 3.57 14.08
CA PRO A 194 17.51 2.13 14.16
C PRO A 194 16.76 1.71 15.43
N LEU A 195 16.62 2.60 16.40
CA LEU A 195 15.91 2.33 17.67
C LEU A 195 14.39 2.23 17.50
N LEU A 196 13.84 2.72 16.39
CA LEU A 196 12.43 2.61 16.06
C LEU A 196 12.25 1.92 14.73
N ALA A 197 11.23 1.08 14.61
CA ALA A 197 10.84 0.46 13.36
C ALA A 197 9.32 0.49 13.22
N VAL A 198 8.83 0.93 12.06
CA VAL A 198 7.43 0.75 11.70
C VAL A 198 7.21 -0.74 11.44
N VAL A 199 6.27 -1.35 12.17
CA VAL A 199 5.97 -2.79 12.10
C VAL A 199 4.59 -3.09 11.54
N GLU A 200 3.70 -2.10 11.56
CA GLU A 200 2.35 -2.24 11.00
C GLU A 200 1.82 -0.88 10.62
N GLU A 201 1.17 -0.80 9.47
CA GLU A 201 0.36 0.34 9.07
C GLU A 201 -1.03 -0.14 8.67
N ARG A 202 -2.08 0.49 9.17
CA ARG A 202 -3.45 0.15 8.82
C ARG A 202 -4.34 1.38 8.76
N PHE A 203 -5.43 1.27 8.02
CA PHE A 203 -6.45 2.30 7.91
C PHE A 203 -7.71 1.88 8.69
N GLU A 204 -8.23 2.79 9.51
CA GLU A 204 -9.57 2.64 10.10
C GLU A 204 -10.53 3.54 9.32
N PRO A 205 -11.49 2.96 8.58
CA PRO A 205 -12.55 3.72 7.94
C PRO A 205 -13.55 4.22 8.98
N GLY A 206 -14.22 5.33 8.70
CA GLY A 206 -15.25 5.92 9.57
C GLY A 206 -15.51 7.37 9.19
N ASP A 207 -16.35 8.05 9.95
CA ASP A 207 -16.64 9.49 9.76
C ASP A 207 -15.37 10.35 9.87
N LEU A 208 -14.42 9.90 10.66
CA LEU A 208 -13.07 10.46 10.77
C LEU A 208 -12.07 9.32 10.50
N PRO A 209 -11.76 9.04 9.23
CA PRO A 209 -10.83 7.98 8.90
C PRO A 209 -9.44 8.25 9.49
N ARG A 210 -8.77 7.19 9.94
CA ARG A 210 -7.48 7.28 10.63
C ARG A 210 -6.48 6.34 10.02
N HIS A 211 -5.24 6.81 9.91
CA HIS A 211 -4.10 5.98 9.58
C HIS A 211 -3.41 5.59 10.89
N LEU A 212 -3.38 4.32 11.20
CA LEU A 212 -2.73 3.76 12.37
C LEU A 212 -1.37 3.22 12.00
N VAL A 213 -0.36 3.66 12.73
CA VAL A 213 1.03 3.24 12.52
C VAL A 213 1.56 2.67 13.82
N LYS A 214 1.83 1.37 13.82
CA LYS A 214 2.46 0.68 14.95
C LYS A 214 3.96 0.71 14.80
N VAL A 215 4.63 1.17 15.85
CA VAL A 215 6.08 1.34 15.90
C VAL A 215 6.64 0.50 17.03
N ALA A 216 7.62 -0.33 16.73
CA ALA A 216 8.37 -1.09 17.73
C ALA A 216 9.60 -0.33 18.18
N ALA A 217 9.87 -0.38 19.48
CA ALA A 217 11.07 0.17 20.09
C ALA A 217 12.14 -0.93 20.20
N ARG A 218 13.35 -0.63 19.70
CA ARG A 218 14.48 -1.57 19.67
C ARG A 218 15.63 -1.00 20.50
N GLY A 219 15.96 -1.67 21.60
CA GLY A 219 17.03 -1.21 22.51
C GLY A 219 16.62 -0.05 23.40
N GLU A 220 17.57 0.54 24.11
CA GLU A 220 17.39 1.69 25.01
C GLU A 220 17.94 2.96 24.38
N GLY A 221 17.34 4.13 24.73
CA GLY A 221 17.82 5.42 24.28
C GLY A 221 16.71 6.39 23.91
N ARG A 222 17.08 7.36 23.05
CA ARG A 222 16.14 8.38 22.55
C ARG A 222 16.10 8.32 21.04
N SER A 223 14.90 8.49 20.50
CA SER A 223 14.68 8.58 19.07
C SER A 223 13.54 9.53 18.76
N THR A 224 13.35 9.83 17.49
CA THR A 224 12.30 10.73 17.03
C THR A 224 11.47 10.00 15.98
N LEU A 225 10.14 10.12 16.09
CA LEU A 225 9.22 9.70 15.05
C LEU A 225 8.64 10.95 14.40
N ARG A 226 8.77 11.08 13.09
CA ARG A 226 8.20 12.16 12.30
C ARG A 226 7.12 11.61 11.39
N CYS A 227 5.93 12.18 11.44
CA CYS A 227 4.83 11.86 10.56
C CYS A 227 4.57 13.07 9.67
N LEU A 228 4.69 12.89 8.36
CA LEU A 228 4.62 13.94 7.36
C LEU A 228 3.37 13.74 6.51
N TYR A 229 2.45 14.71 6.51
CA TYR A 229 1.26 14.68 5.68
C TYR A 229 1.51 15.46 4.39
N ALA A 230 1.65 14.76 3.29
CA ALA A 230 2.01 15.34 2.00
C ALA A 230 1.50 14.46 0.85
N ARG A 231 1.49 15.00 -0.34
CA ARG A 231 1.44 14.17 -1.54
C ARG A 231 2.84 13.57 -1.77
N PRO A 232 2.96 12.39 -2.40
CA PRO A 232 4.24 11.72 -2.62
C PRO A 232 5.30 12.59 -3.30
N TRP A 233 4.88 13.48 -4.19
CA TRP A 233 5.75 14.39 -4.95
C TRP A 233 5.98 15.76 -4.29
N ASP A 234 5.32 16.07 -3.17
CA ASP A 234 5.52 17.33 -2.49
C ASP A 234 6.86 17.33 -1.73
N THR A 235 7.66 18.34 -1.97
CA THR A 235 8.93 18.53 -1.26
C THR A 235 8.72 19.06 0.15
N LYS A 236 7.56 19.67 0.43
CA LYS A 236 7.20 20.20 1.73
C LYS A 236 5.88 19.61 2.20
N PRO A 237 5.83 18.99 3.37
CA PRO A 237 4.59 18.50 3.95
C PRO A 237 3.69 19.69 4.34
N VAL A 238 2.38 19.51 4.22
CA VAL A 238 1.37 20.47 4.70
C VAL A 238 1.16 20.38 6.20
N GLU A 239 1.46 19.20 6.77
CA GLU A 239 1.45 18.98 8.23
C GLU A 239 2.61 18.07 8.60
N THR A 240 3.23 18.36 9.73
CA THR A 240 4.28 17.53 10.33
C THR A 240 3.96 17.32 11.80
N ARG A 241 3.96 16.05 12.22
CA ARG A 241 3.89 15.68 13.63
C ARG A 241 5.18 15.03 14.04
N THR A 242 5.78 15.50 15.12
CA THR A 242 7.04 14.98 15.63
C THR A 242 6.84 14.52 17.06
N TYR A 243 7.28 13.30 17.35
CA TYR A 243 7.23 12.68 18.67
C TYR A 243 8.66 12.39 19.12
N GLU A 244 9.02 12.89 20.30
CA GLU A 244 10.23 12.43 20.99
C GLU A 244 9.91 11.10 21.68
N VAL A 245 10.67 10.06 21.39
CA VAL A 245 10.47 8.72 21.97
C VAL A 245 11.65 8.42 22.89
N ARG A 246 11.34 8.15 24.15
CA ARG A 246 12.29 7.65 25.15
C ARG A 246 12.04 6.18 25.36
N ILE A 247 13.07 5.39 25.12
CA ILE A 247 13.04 3.96 25.31
C ILE A 247 13.83 3.66 26.56
N GLU A 248 13.11 3.44 27.63
CA GLU A 248 13.67 3.27 28.98
C GLU A 248 12.81 2.27 29.79
N LEU A 249 13.43 1.55 30.75
CA LEU A 249 12.74 0.62 31.66
C LEU A 249 11.88 1.36 32.68
#